data_df3a4102183f1568514d2bdbd400f46b
#
_entry.id   df3a4102183f1568514d2bdbd400f46b
#
_cell.length_a   1.000
_cell.length_b   1.000
_cell.length_c   1.000
_cell.angle_alpha   90.00
_cell.angle_beta   90.00
_cell.angle_gamma   90.00
#
_symmetry.space_group_name_H-M   'P 1'
#
loop_
_entity.id
_entity.type
_entity.pdbx_description
1 polymer ?
#
loop_
_entity_poly.entity_id
_entity_poly.type
_entity_poly.pdbx_seq_one_letter_code
_entity_poly.pdbx_strand_id
1 'polypeptide(L)'
;DWGFEGFVESDWLLGTRSTAPAINAGMDIEMPAAYWFKKEKIKDSIAKGEILPEILDRNVLRVLRQKIAFGLGSEVEISEQRIECKEHLSLAQEAAEKSFVLLKNEGVLPLKRAGKIALIGKLAATENLGDRGSSMVRASNVSTPLKALEDWNGASVTYFEDVPARQLLEGFDVAVVVAGYTYRDEGEYIPTLERESSGTDLARGGDRTSLRLPMDQEELIGAVSSRAKKTVVLLETGSSVNVSSWIDSIDSLLVVWYPGCEGGKAIARTLFGEVNPSGR
;
A
#
# COMPACT_ATOMS: atom_id res chain seq x y z
N ASP A 1 -30.49 -3.13 0.93
CA ASP A 1 -30.94 -4.49 1.21
C ASP A 1 -29.90 -5.38 1.87
N TRP A 2 -28.67 -4.89 2.02
CA TRP A 2 -27.62 -5.62 2.75
C TRP A 2 -27.54 -5.25 4.23
N GLY A 3 -28.50 -4.49 4.77
CA GLY A 3 -28.46 -4.00 6.14
C GLY A 3 -27.42 -2.90 6.38
N PHE A 4 -26.94 -2.23 5.33
CA PHE A 4 -25.97 -1.14 5.46
C PHE A 4 -26.63 0.09 6.05
N GLU A 5 -26.17 0.54 7.21
CA GLU A 5 -26.72 1.66 7.98
C GLU A 5 -25.91 2.95 7.85
N GLY A 6 -24.78 2.91 7.14
CA GLY A 6 -23.94 4.07 6.86
C GLY A 6 -24.51 4.98 5.79
N PHE A 7 -23.71 5.91 5.32
CA PHE A 7 -24.01 6.75 4.15
C PHE A 7 -23.11 6.37 2.97
N VAL A 8 -23.53 6.74 1.76
CA VAL A 8 -22.78 6.50 0.51
C VAL A 8 -22.31 7.84 -0.02
N GLU A 9 -21.01 7.96 -0.24
CA GLU A 9 -20.42 9.10 -0.95
C GLU A 9 -19.88 8.68 -2.31
N SER A 10 -19.83 9.64 -3.26
CA SER A 10 -19.25 9.38 -4.57
C SER A 10 -17.73 9.39 -4.51
N ASP A 11 -17.10 8.75 -5.46
CA ASP A 11 -15.73 9.04 -5.81
C ASP A 11 -15.60 10.47 -6.38
N TRP A 12 -14.39 11.00 -6.40
CA TRP A 12 -14.05 12.37 -6.79
C TRP A 12 -14.45 12.69 -8.23
N LEU A 13 -15.12 13.82 -8.43
CA LEU A 13 -15.44 14.47 -9.72
C LEU A 13 -16.33 13.64 -10.66
N LEU A 14 -16.00 12.39 -10.93
CA LEU A 14 -16.62 11.55 -11.96
C LEU A 14 -17.57 10.47 -11.40
N GLY A 15 -17.63 10.33 -10.08
CA GLY A 15 -18.46 9.31 -9.42
C GLY A 15 -19.95 9.58 -9.51
N THR A 16 -20.37 10.86 -9.61
CA THR A 16 -21.76 11.26 -9.79
C THR A 16 -21.99 11.85 -11.18
N ARG A 17 -23.07 11.43 -11.84
CA ARG A 17 -23.40 11.88 -13.21
C ARG A 17 -24.87 12.32 -13.38
N SER A 18 -25.61 12.43 -12.29
CA SER A 18 -27.04 12.84 -12.30
C SER A 18 -27.47 13.34 -10.93
N THR A 19 -28.55 14.12 -10.87
CA THR A 19 -29.14 14.62 -9.61
C THR A 19 -30.19 13.63 -9.07
N ALA A 20 -31.37 13.60 -9.64
CA ALA A 20 -32.47 12.79 -9.12
C ALA A 20 -32.20 11.28 -9.14
N PRO A 21 -31.69 10.67 -10.22
CA PRO A 21 -31.39 9.25 -10.22
C PRO A 21 -30.38 8.84 -9.15
N ALA A 22 -29.31 9.63 -8.92
CA ALA A 22 -28.29 9.32 -7.93
C ALA A 22 -28.85 9.43 -6.50
N ILE A 23 -29.60 10.50 -6.18
CA ILE A 23 -30.23 10.69 -4.87
C ILE A 23 -31.23 9.57 -4.58
N ASN A 24 -32.08 9.24 -5.55
CA ASN A 24 -33.09 8.18 -5.40
C ASN A 24 -32.46 6.79 -5.25
N ALA A 25 -31.28 6.55 -5.86
CA ALA A 25 -30.51 5.32 -5.70
C ALA A 25 -29.84 5.21 -4.31
N GLY A 26 -29.80 6.31 -3.53
CA GLY A 26 -29.27 6.32 -2.18
C GLY A 26 -27.85 6.86 -2.04
N MET A 27 -27.37 7.62 -3.02
CA MET A 27 -26.14 8.40 -2.86
C MET A 27 -26.43 9.60 -1.97
N ASP A 28 -25.68 9.76 -0.90
CA ASP A 28 -25.94 10.75 0.16
C ASP A 28 -25.04 11.98 -0.01
N ILE A 29 -23.80 11.81 -0.48
CA ILE A 29 -22.80 12.89 -0.65
C ILE A 29 -22.15 12.80 -2.02
N GLU A 30 -22.04 13.95 -2.71
CA GLU A 30 -21.22 14.10 -3.91
C GLU A 30 -19.88 14.76 -3.56
N MET A 31 -18.78 14.14 -3.98
CA MET A 31 -17.43 14.58 -3.69
C MET A 31 -16.68 15.08 -4.94
N PRO A 32 -15.74 16.01 -4.82
CA PRO A 32 -15.39 16.83 -3.63
C PRO A 32 -16.28 18.06 -3.52
N ALA A 33 -17.08 18.36 -4.53
CA ALA A 33 -17.94 19.53 -4.62
C ALA A 33 -19.26 19.19 -5.31
N ALA A 34 -20.31 19.92 -4.97
CA ALA A 34 -21.64 19.72 -5.53
C ALA A 34 -21.74 20.23 -6.97
N TYR A 35 -21.58 19.36 -7.95
CA TYR A 35 -21.85 19.63 -9.37
C TYR A 35 -23.27 19.21 -9.77
N TRP A 36 -23.68 18.02 -9.35
CA TRP A 36 -24.99 17.43 -9.56
C TRP A 36 -25.92 17.66 -8.37
N PHE A 37 -25.38 17.65 -7.15
CA PHE A 37 -26.14 17.89 -5.90
C PHE A 37 -26.18 19.37 -5.52
N LYS A 38 -26.11 20.27 -6.54
CA LYS A 38 -26.34 21.70 -6.32
C LYS A 38 -27.74 21.93 -5.79
N LYS A 39 -27.85 22.83 -4.81
CA LYS A 39 -29.12 23.21 -4.16
C LYS A 39 -30.24 23.53 -5.16
N GLU A 40 -29.92 24.26 -6.22
CA GLU A 40 -30.85 24.65 -7.26
C GLU A 40 -31.38 23.47 -8.06
N LYS A 41 -30.50 22.54 -8.43
CA LYS A 41 -30.85 21.30 -9.16
C LYS A 41 -31.73 20.38 -8.31
N ILE A 42 -31.41 20.25 -7.00
CA ILE A 42 -32.19 19.41 -6.10
C ILE A 42 -33.60 20.04 -5.91
N LYS A 43 -33.70 21.37 -5.71
CA LYS A 43 -34.99 22.06 -5.61
C LYS A 43 -35.85 21.92 -6.85
N ASP A 44 -35.21 22.02 -8.03
CA ASP A 44 -35.92 21.87 -9.31
C ASP A 44 -36.43 20.42 -9.47
N SER A 45 -35.61 19.41 -9.14
CA SER A 45 -36.04 18.01 -9.18
C SER A 45 -37.16 17.69 -8.17
N ILE A 46 -37.17 18.33 -6.99
CA ILE A 46 -38.30 18.22 -6.03
C ILE A 46 -39.56 18.86 -6.62
N ALA A 47 -39.44 20.06 -7.18
CA ALA A 47 -40.59 20.77 -7.77
C ALA A 47 -41.20 20.00 -8.94
N LYS A 48 -40.41 19.23 -9.68
CA LYS A 48 -40.86 18.34 -10.76
C LYS A 48 -41.36 16.97 -10.28
N GLY A 49 -41.29 16.68 -8.98
CA GLY A 49 -41.66 15.38 -8.43
C GLY A 49 -40.69 14.25 -8.74
N GLU A 50 -39.46 14.55 -9.23
CA GLU A 50 -38.44 13.59 -9.52
C GLU A 50 -37.73 13.06 -8.26
N ILE A 51 -37.71 13.88 -7.18
CA ILE A 51 -37.21 13.53 -5.85
C ILE A 51 -38.34 13.78 -4.86
N LEU A 52 -38.69 12.77 -4.08
CA LEU A 52 -39.59 12.91 -2.96
C LEU A 52 -38.82 13.48 -1.74
N PRO A 53 -39.36 14.47 -1.01
CA PRO A 53 -38.70 15.05 0.16
C PRO A 53 -38.23 14.00 1.17
N GLU A 54 -39.01 12.94 1.38
CA GLU A 54 -38.69 11.86 2.33
C GLU A 54 -37.43 11.08 1.94
N ILE A 55 -37.10 11.02 0.65
CA ILE A 55 -35.85 10.40 0.18
C ILE A 55 -34.66 11.28 0.57
N LEU A 56 -34.77 12.59 0.38
CA LEU A 56 -33.72 13.52 0.78
C LEU A 56 -33.52 13.52 2.31
N ASP A 57 -34.63 13.55 3.08
CA ASP A 57 -34.57 13.46 4.55
C ASP A 57 -33.87 12.17 5.01
N ARG A 58 -34.16 11.04 4.38
CA ARG A 58 -33.52 9.76 4.67
C ARG A 58 -32.02 9.83 4.42
N ASN A 59 -31.58 10.40 3.30
CA ASN A 59 -30.18 10.54 2.95
C ASN A 59 -29.45 11.45 3.95
N VAL A 60 -30.04 12.58 4.30
CA VAL A 60 -29.52 13.51 5.32
C VAL A 60 -29.38 12.78 6.68
N LEU A 61 -30.42 12.03 7.08
CA LEU A 61 -30.42 11.29 8.34
C LEU A 61 -29.29 10.26 8.44
N ARG A 62 -28.93 9.61 7.35
CA ARG A 62 -27.79 8.68 7.34
C ARG A 62 -26.50 9.40 7.68
N VAL A 63 -26.24 10.56 7.04
CA VAL A 63 -25.03 11.36 7.30
C VAL A 63 -25.03 11.88 8.74
N LEU A 64 -26.15 12.43 9.22
CA LEU A 64 -26.27 12.95 10.59
C LEU A 64 -26.10 11.85 11.63
N ARG A 65 -26.66 10.66 11.40
CA ARG A 65 -26.51 9.52 12.30
C ARG A 65 -25.06 9.17 12.53
N GLN A 66 -24.25 9.08 11.46
CA GLN A 66 -22.84 8.79 11.57
C GLN A 66 -22.09 9.91 12.29
N LYS A 67 -22.36 11.16 11.94
CA LYS A 67 -21.74 12.31 12.63
C LYS A 67 -22.02 12.28 14.14
N ILE A 68 -23.26 12.01 14.54
CA ILE A 68 -23.63 11.95 15.96
C ILE A 68 -22.98 10.73 16.64
N ALA A 69 -23.02 9.56 16.00
CA ALA A 69 -22.46 8.32 16.54
C ALA A 69 -20.95 8.43 16.81
N PHE A 70 -20.23 9.17 15.95
CA PHE A 70 -18.79 9.41 16.11
C PHE A 70 -18.45 10.70 16.87
N GLY A 71 -19.43 11.38 17.46
CA GLY A 71 -19.21 12.57 18.28
C GLY A 71 -18.75 13.81 17.53
N LEU A 72 -18.93 13.88 16.20
CA LEU A 72 -18.46 15.01 15.38
C LEU A 72 -19.21 16.32 15.61
N GLY A 73 -20.20 16.36 16.49
CA GLY A 73 -20.90 17.56 16.96
C GLY A 73 -20.35 18.10 18.28
N SER A 74 -19.41 17.43 18.91
CA SER A 74 -18.79 17.82 20.18
C SER A 74 -17.42 18.44 19.90
N GLU A 75 -16.95 19.33 20.79
CA GLU A 75 -15.55 19.77 20.76
C GLU A 75 -14.65 18.57 21.08
N VAL A 76 -13.82 18.21 20.12
CA VAL A 76 -12.81 17.17 20.29
C VAL A 76 -11.46 17.83 20.44
N GLU A 77 -10.79 17.58 21.57
CA GLU A 77 -9.43 18.02 21.77
C GLU A 77 -8.51 17.23 20.84
N ILE A 78 -7.92 17.93 19.85
CA ILE A 78 -6.96 17.35 18.92
C ILE A 78 -5.59 17.38 19.58
N SER A 79 -5.02 16.22 19.85
CA SER A 79 -3.68 16.08 20.40
C SER A 79 -2.69 15.66 19.30
N GLU A 80 -1.75 16.55 18.98
CA GLU A 80 -0.64 16.24 18.06
C GLU A 80 0.25 15.10 18.57
N GLN A 81 0.26 14.86 19.89
CA GLN A 81 1.01 13.76 20.51
C GLN A 81 0.50 12.36 20.08
N ARG A 82 -0.69 12.30 19.47
CA ARG A 82 -1.23 11.07 18.91
C ARG A 82 -0.69 10.74 17.51
N ILE A 83 -0.12 11.74 16.83
CA ILE A 83 0.48 11.52 15.50
C ILE A 83 1.73 10.68 15.71
N GLU A 84 1.81 9.55 15.00
CA GLU A 84 2.92 8.59 15.07
C GLU A 84 3.28 8.17 16.52
N CYS A 85 2.30 8.12 17.42
CA CYS A 85 2.53 7.60 18.75
C CYS A 85 2.91 6.11 18.70
N LYS A 86 3.54 5.62 19.76
CA LYS A 86 4.05 4.23 19.83
C LYS A 86 2.97 3.19 19.52
N GLU A 87 1.76 3.43 20.00
CA GLU A 87 0.60 2.55 19.79
C GLU A 87 0.23 2.48 18.30
N HIS A 88 0.21 3.62 17.60
CA HIS A 88 -0.09 3.68 16.17
C HIS A 88 1.01 3.03 15.33
N LEU A 89 2.29 3.27 15.67
CA LEU A 89 3.41 2.62 14.99
C LEU A 89 3.41 1.11 15.21
N SER A 90 3.11 0.65 16.43
CA SER A 90 2.97 -0.78 16.73
C SER A 90 1.83 -1.42 15.94
N LEU A 91 0.70 -0.72 15.80
CA LEU A 91 -0.43 -1.19 15.00
C LEU A 91 -0.10 -1.23 13.51
N ALA A 92 0.62 -0.22 13.00
CA ALA A 92 1.08 -0.20 11.60
C ALA A 92 2.02 -1.39 11.30
N GLN A 93 2.95 -1.69 12.23
CA GLN A 93 3.82 -2.85 12.12
C GLN A 93 3.02 -4.16 12.13
N GLU A 94 2.09 -4.33 13.07
CA GLU A 94 1.23 -5.52 13.17
C GLU A 94 0.37 -5.70 11.91
N ALA A 95 -0.17 -4.62 11.35
CA ALA A 95 -0.93 -4.65 10.11
C ALA A 95 -0.07 -5.14 8.94
N ALA A 96 1.17 -4.64 8.81
CA ALA A 96 2.12 -5.11 7.81
C ALA A 96 2.43 -6.60 7.99
N GLU A 97 2.79 -7.05 9.20
CA GLU A 97 3.09 -8.45 9.51
C GLU A 97 1.95 -9.40 9.12
N LYS A 98 0.71 -9.00 9.41
CA LYS A 98 -0.49 -9.81 9.08
C LYS A 98 -0.88 -9.79 7.62
N SER A 99 -0.45 -8.77 6.86
CA SER A 99 -0.74 -8.65 5.43
C SER A 99 0.18 -9.48 4.55
N PHE A 100 1.36 -9.84 5.02
CA PHE A 100 2.37 -10.54 4.22
C PHE A 100 1.90 -11.93 3.80
N VAL A 101 2.17 -12.27 2.52
CA VAL A 101 1.78 -13.53 1.91
C VAL A 101 3.01 -14.32 1.51
N LEU A 102 3.20 -15.48 2.15
CA LEU A 102 4.28 -16.42 1.79
C LEU A 102 3.80 -17.34 0.67
N LEU A 103 4.19 -17.02 -0.58
CA LEU A 103 3.77 -17.78 -1.77
C LEU A 103 4.60 -19.02 -2.02
N LYS A 104 5.90 -19.00 -1.67
CA LYS A 104 6.82 -20.13 -1.81
C LYS A 104 7.80 -20.15 -0.66
N ASN A 105 8.09 -21.34 -0.11
CA ASN A 105 9.19 -21.54 0.82
C ASN A 105 9.69 -22.99 0.78
N GLU A 106 10.86 -23.19 0.22
CA GLU A 106 11.55 -24.49 0.18
C GLU A 106 12.48 -24.68 1.39
N GLY A 107 12.01 -24.27 2.57
CA GLY A 107 12.71 -24.47 3.84
C GLY A 107 13.86 -23.49 4.08
N VAL A 108 13.94 -22.38 3.34
CA VAL A 108 14.93 -21.32 3.58
C VAL A 108 14.49 -20.38 4.69
N LEU A 109 13.20 -20.10 4.80
CA LEU A 109 12.62 -19.32 5.89
C LEU A 109 12.11 -20.24 7.01
N PRO A 110 12.28 -19.83 8.28
CA PRO A 110 12.93 -18.61 8.76
C PRO A 110 14.45 -18.66 8.62
N LEU A 111 15.05 -17.48 8.43
CA LEU A 111 16.50 -17.31 8.32
C LEU A 111 17.19 -17.64 9.65
N LYS A 112 18.42 -18.16 9.58
CA LYS A 112 19.28 -18.35 10.77
C LYS A 112 19.79 -17.01 11.28
N ARG A 113 19.66 -16.75 12.58
CA ARG A 113 20.07 -15.48 13.20
C ARG A 113 21.56 -15.15 12.99
N ALA A 114 22.44 -16.13 12.96
CA ALA A 114 23.88 -15.95 12.76
C ALA A 114 24.32 -16.09 11.29
N GLY A 115 23.41 -16.01 10.34
CA GLY A 115 23.70 -16.16 8.91
C GLY A 115 24.29 -14.92 8.27
N LYS A 116 25.02 -15.11 7.18
CA LYS A 116 25.50 -14.03 6.31
C LYS A 116 24.49 -13.80 5.19
N ILE A 117 23.95 -12.60 5.14
CA ILE A 117 22.88 -12.21 4.22
C ILE A 117 23.42 -11.21 3.20
N ALA A 118 23.28 -11.51 1.90
CA ALA A 118 23.41 -10.53 0.84
C ALA A 118 22.02 -9.92 0.59
N LEU A 119 21.81 -8.66 0.94
CA LEU A 119 20.59 -7.92 0.64
C LEU A 119 20.79 -7.17 -0.68
N ILE A 120 19.90 -7.40 -1.66
CA ILE A 120 20.15 -6.98 -3.03
C ILE A 120 18.93 -6.24 -3.60
N GLY A 121 19.19 -5.18 -4.37
CA GLY A 121 18.18 -4.42 -5.09
C GLY A 121 17.92 -3.03 -4.49
N LYS A 122 17.60 -2.09 -5.36
CA LYS A 122 17.37 -0.67 -4.98
C LYS A 122 16.26 -0.50 -3.96
N LEU A 123 15.19 -1.29 -4.07
CA LEU A 123 14.04 -1.21 -3.17
C LEU A 123 14.40 -1.55 -1.72
N ALA A 124 15.48 -2.32 -1.50
CA ALA A 124 15.93 -2.62 -0.14
C ALA A 124 16.26 -1.35 0.68
N ALA A 125 16.75 -0.30 0.02
CA ALA A 125 17.12 0.98 0.63
C ALA A 125 16.13 2.11 0.34
N THR A 126 15.03 1.81 -0.38
CA THR A 126 14.05 2.83 -0.80
C THR A 126 12.90 2.92 0.21
N GLU A 127 12.51 4.15 0.55
CA GLU A 127 11.28 4.42 1.30
C GLU A 127 10.06 4.26 0.38
N ASN A 128 9.53 3.05 0.30
CA ASN A 128 8.44 2.70 -0.60
C ASN A 128 7.11 2.63 0.17
N LEU A 129 6.45 3.79 0.35
CA LEU A 129 5.24 3.94 1.18
C LEU A 129 3.92 3.78 0.41
N GLY A 130 3.97 3.52 -0.89
CA GLY A 130 2.76 3.37 -1.70
C GLY A 130 2.75 4.23 -2.96
N ASP A 131 1.57 4.49 -3.49
CA ASP A 131 1.34 5.09 -4.81
C ASP A 131 1.61 6.60 -4.88
N ARG A 132 1.80 7.29 -3.77
CA ARG A 132 1.99 8.76 -3.67
C ARG A 132 0.89 9.57 -4.37
N GLY A 133 -0.30 9.01 -4.50
CA GLY A 133 -1.50 9.68 -5.00
C GLY A 133 -2.37 10.20 -3.84
N SER A 134 -3.68 10.02 -3.94
CA SER A 134 -4.64 10.42 -2.90
C SER A 134 -4.43 9.69 -1.58
N SER A 135 -3.83 8.50 -1.60
CA SER A 135 -3.46 7.70 -0.42
C SER A 135 -2.11 8.06 0.19
N MET A 136 -1.41 9.11 -0.29
CA MET A 136 -0.07 9.44 0.16
C MET A 136 0.04 9.66 1.67
N VAL A 137 0.90 8.87 2.31
CA VAL A 137 1.28 9.03 3.71
C VAL A 137 2.63 9.73 3.81
N ARG A 138 2.73 10.70 4.72
CA ARG A 138 3.98 11.38 5.08
C ARG A 138 4.38 10.95 6.47
N ALA A 139 5.20 9.92 6.56
CA ALA A 139 5.77 9.47 7.81
C ALA A 139 7.04 10.27 8.15
N SER A 140 7.24 10.61 9.41
CA SER A 140 8.46 11.30 9.86
C SER A 140 9.68 10.38 9.90
N ASN A 141 9.45 9.07 9.96
CA ASN A 141 10.50 8.05 9.93
C ASN A 141 10.00 6.79 9.22
N VAL A 142 10.84 6.23 8.35
CA VAL A 142 10.54 5.04 7.58
C VAL A 142 11.60 3.98 7.83
N SER A 143 11.15 2.79 8.23
CA SER A 143 12.00 1.61 8.35
C SER A 143 12.05 0.89 7.01
N THR A 144 13.16 1.05 6.27
CA THR A 144 13.41 0.27 5.05
C THR A 144 13.85 -1.15 5.38
N PRO A 145 13.75 -2.10 4.43
CA PRO A 145 14.31 -3.45 4.61
C PRO A 145 15.78 -3.43 5.01
N LEU A 146 16.60 -2.58 4.38
CA LEU A 146 18.03 -2.44 4.69
C LEU A 146 18.23 -2.02 6.14
N LYS A 147 17.63 -0.91 6.56
CA LYS A 147 17.79 -0.37 7.92
C LYS A 147 17.38 -1.40 8.99
N ALA A 148 16.25 -2.06 8.77
CA ALA A 148 15.76 -3.03 9.75
C ALA A 148 16.62 -4.29 9.84
N LEU A 149 17.21 -4.74 8.73
CA LEU A 149 18.09 -5.89 8.72
C LEU A 149 19.50 -5.57 9.26
N GLU A 150 20.01 -4.35 9.03
CA GLU A 150 21.25 -3.89 9.66
C GLU A 150 21.14 -3.77 11.18
N ASP A 151 19.98 -3.30 11.66
CA ASP A 151 19.67 -3.18 13.09
C ASP A 151 19.37 -4.54 13.74
N TRP A 152 19.25 -5.62 12.95
CA TRP A 152 18.89 -6.94 13.48
C TRP A 152 20.05 -7.62 14.20
N ASN A 153 19.87 -7.86 15.48
CA ASN A 153 20.91 -8.44 16.32
C ASN A 153 21.24 -9.89 15.89
N GLY A 154 22.49 -10.12 15.54
CA GLY A 154 23.05 -11.44 15.24
C GLY A 154 23.15 -11.80 13.74
N ALA A 155 22.57 -11.03 12.83
CA ALA A 155 22.76 -11.21 11.40
C ALA A 155 23.93 -10.36 10.87
N SER A 156 24.66 -10.89 9.90
CA SER A 156 25.66 -10.14 9.12
C SER A 156 25.07 -9.82 7.76
N VAL A 157 24.69 -8.56 7.55
CA VAL A 157 24.05 -8.09 6.32
C VAL A 157 25.04 -7.30 5.49
N THR A 158 25.10 -7.58 4.19
CA THR A 158 25.82 -6.74 3.22
C THR A 158 24.88 -6.35 2.12
N TYR A 159 24.75 -5.05 1.90
CA TYR A 159 23.88 -4.51 0.86
C TYR A 159 24.59 -4.36 -0.47
N PHE A 160 23.88 -4.69 -1.55
CA PHE A 160 24.28 -4.49 -2.93
C PHE A 160 23.11 -3.87 -3.69
N GLU A 161 23.32 -2.74 -4.32
CA GLU A 161 22.27 -2.09 -5.14
C GLU A 161 21.93 -2.91 -6.39
N ASP A 162 22.96 -3.52 -7.00
CA ASP A 162 22.87 -4.34 -8.20
C ASP A 162 23.45 -5.75 -7.95
N VAL A 163 23.45 -6.59 -9.00
CA VAL A 163 23.97 -7.95 -8.93
C VAL A 163 25.48 -7.94 -8.61
N PRO A 164 25.90 -8.47 -7.45
CA PRO A 164 27.31 -8.57 -7.15
C PRO A 164 28.01 -9.66 -7.99
N ALA A 165 29.33 -9.60 -8.06
CA ALA A 165 30.11 -10.65 -8.70
C ALA A 165 29.87 -12.02 -8.04
N ARG A 166 29.86 -13.10 -8.84
CA ARG A 166 29.57 -14.46 -8.36
C ARG A 166 30.39 -14.85 -7.13
N GLN A 167 31.70 -14.57 -7.17
CA GLN A 167 32.63 -14.90 -6.08
C GLN A 167 32.25 -14.24 -4.75
N LEU A 168 31.62 -13.07 -4.80
CA LEU A 168 31.14 -12.41 -3.60
C LEU A 168 29.93 -13.14 -3.01
N LEU A 169 28.95 -13.56 -3.86
CA LEU A 169 27.75 -14.27 -3.40
C LEU A 169 28.06 -15.64 -2.79
N GLU A 170 29.11 -16.32 -3.19
CA GLU A 170 29.54 -17.60 -2.61
C GLU A 170 29.87 -17.49 -1.11
N GLY A 171 30.20 -16.28 -0.63
CA GLY A 171 30.49 -16.00 0.79
C GLY A 171 29.26 -15.89 1.69
N PHE A 172 28.05 -15.80 1.10
CA PHE A 172 26.80 -15.64 1.84
C PHE A 172 26.03 -16.95 1.98
N ASP A 173 25.19 -17.02 3.00
CA ASP A 173 24.32 -18.18 3.24
C ASP A 173 23.03 -18.06 2.43
N VAL A 174 22.56 -16.83 2.26
CA VAL A 174 21.32 -16.48 1.55
C VAL A 174 21.47 -15.13 0.86
N ALA A 175 20.89 -15.00 -0.32
CA ALA A 175 20.62 -13.73 -0.98
C ALA A 175 19.15 -13.37 -0.80
N VAL A 176 18.86 -12.18 -0.29
CA VAL A 176 17.53 -11.61 -0.19
C VAL A 176 17.41 -10.50 -1.22
N VAL A 177 16.61 -10.71 -2.24
CA VAL A 177 16.36 -9.75 -3.32
C VAL A 177 15.09 -8.99 -3.01
N VAL A 178 15.14 -7.66 -2.98
CA VAL A 178 13.95 -6.80 -2.88
C VAL A 178 13.62 -6.27 -4.26
N ALA A 179 12.51 -6.71 -4.80
CA ALA A 179 12.02 -6.36 -6.14
C ALA A 179 10.55 -5.93 -6.07
N GLY A 180 10.07 -5.24 -7.10
CA GLY A 180 8.69 -4.78 -7.11
C GLY A 180 8.51 -3.46 -7.85
N TYR A 181 7.50 -2.74 -7.46
CA TYR A 181 7.10 -1.49 -8.06
C TYR A 181 7.21 -0.33 -7.06
N THR A 182 7.17 0.88 -7.60
CA THR A 182 7.08 2.14 -6.86
C THR A 182 5.92 2.98 -7.40
N TYR A 183 5.66 4.11 -6.77
CA TYR A 183 4.71 5.10 -7.27
C TYR A 183 4.99 5.57 -8.72
N ARG A 184 6.19 5.33 -9.24
CA ARG A 184 6.56 5.67 -10.64
C ARG A 184 6.00 4.67 -11.63
N ASP A 185 5.76 3.45 -11.18
CA ASP A 185 5.31 2.34 -12.00
C ASP A 185 3.78 2.17 -11.92
N GLU A 186 3.22 2.24 -10.72
CA GLU A 186 1.79 2.00 -10.47
C GLU A 186 1.15 3.04 -9.54
N GLY A 187 1.66 4.26 -9.54
CA GLY A 187 1.09 5.36 -8.79
C GLY A 187 -0.24 5.84 -9.39
N GLU A 188 -1.07 6.46 -8.57
CA GLU A 188 -2.35 7.01 -9.00
C GLU A 188 -2.18 8.05 -10.10
N TYR A 189 -3.02 7.97 -11.13
CA TYR A 189 -3.07 8.99 -12.18
C TYR A 189 -3.66 10.30 -11.64
N ILE A 190 -2.84 11.34 -11.59
CA ILE A 190 -3.26 12.68 -11.21
C ILE A 190 -3.23 13.59 -12.45
N PRO A 191 -4.35 14.25 -12.81
CA PRO A 191 -4.40 15.17 -13.94
C PRO A 191 -3.37 16.29 -13.84
N THR A 192 -2.79 16.69 -14.96
CA THR A 192 -1.66 17.64 -15.08
C THR A 192 -1.89 19.01 -14.47
N LEU A 193 -3.13 19.45 -14.32
CA LEU A 193 -3.47 20.76 -13.74
C LEU A 193 -3.11 20.90 -12.25
N GLU A 194 -2.97 19.81 -11.52
CA GLU A 194 -2.59 19.82 -10.09
C GLU A 194 -1.08 19.61 -9.89
N ARG A 195 -0.36 19.20 -10.94
CA ARG A 195 1.07 18.85 -10.88
C ARG A 195 2.00 20.05 -10.77
N GLU A 196 1.65 21.18 -11.38
CA GLU A 196 2.55 22.35 -11.45
C GLU A 196 2.55 23.18 -10.18
N SER A 197 1.54 23.05 -9.33
CA SER A 197 1.37 23.91 -8.14
C SER A 197 1.93 23.35 -6.84
N SER A 198 2.23 22.04 -6.75
CA SER A 198 2.54 21.42 -5.45
C SER A 198 4.02 21.23 -5.16
N GLY A 199 4.92 21.34 -6.14
CA GLY A 199 6.37 21.13 -5.95
C GLY A 199 6.73 19.74 -5.38
N THR A 200 5.77 18.83 -5.30
CA THR A 200 5.93 17.48 -4.77
C THR A 200 6.16 16.48 -5.90
N ASP A 201 6.98 15.49 -5.64
CA ASP A 201 7.21 14.35 -6.56
C ASP A 201 5.98 13.41 -6.51
N LEU A 202 4.86 13.91 -7.07
CA LEU A 202 3.61 13.15 -7.15
C LEU A 202 3.73 12.04 -8.19
N ALA A 203 2.94 10.99 -8.00
CA ALA A 203 2.84 9.86 -8.90
C ALA A 203 2.58 10.32 -10.35
N ARG A 204 3.36 9.79 -11.26
CA ARG A 204 3.19 9.99 -12.71
C ARG A 204 2.55 8.78 -13.38
N GLY A 205 2.26 7.76 -12.58
CA GLY A 205 1.82 6.47 -13.00
C GLY A 205 0.45 6.49 -13.66
N GLY A 206 -0.22 5.49 -13.45
CA GLY A 206 -1.46 5.05 -14.00
C GLY A 206 -1.44 3.54 -13.91
N ASP A 207 -2.39 2.90 -14.56
CA ASP A 207 -2.44 1.45 -14.58
C ASP A 207 -1.24 0.85 -15.33
N ARG A 208 -0.73 -0.23 -14.81
CA ARG A 208 0.30 -1.01 -15.49
C ARG A 208 -0.27 -1.66 -16.75
N THR A 209 0.53 -1.70 -17.80
CA THR A 209 0.18 -2.39 -19.05
C THR A 209 0.59 -3.87 -19.05
N SER A 210 1.32 -4.32 -18.02
CA SER A 210 1.81 -5.69 -17.87
C SER A 210 1.74 -6.12 -16.41
N LEU A 211 1.47 -7.40 -16.17
CA LEU A 211 1.57 -8.01 -14.85
C LEU A 211 3.01 -8.49 -14.52
N ARG A 212 3.95 -8.40 -15.47
CA ARG A 212 5.35 -8.77 -15.23
C ARG A 212 6.09 -7.64 -14.54
N LEU A 213 7.06 -7.97 -13.73
CA LEU A 213 8.04 -7.00 -13.22
C LEU A 213 8.76 -6.28 -14.38
N PRO A 214 9.31 -5.09 -14.16
CA PRO A 214 10.27 -4.48 -15.07
C PRO A 214 11.38 -5.49 -15.42
N MET A 215 11.84 -5.46 -16.68
CA MET A 215 12.76 -6.49 -17.20
C MET A 215 14.06 -6.54 -16.42
N ASP A 216 14.61 -5.40 -16.02
CA ASP A 216 15.82 -5.29 -15.21
C ASP A 216 15.69 -5.98 -13.84
N GLN A 217 14.50 -5.98 -13.25
CA GLN A 217 14.26 -6.67 -11.98
C GLN A 217 14.10 -8.19 -12.16
N GLU A 218 13.47 -8.66 -13.23
CA GLU A 218 13.45 -10.10 -13.53
C GLU A 218 14.85 -10.61 -13.84
N GLU A 219 15.67 -9.84 -14.57
CA GLU A 219 17.07 -10.12 -14.83
C GLU A 219 17.90 -10.16 -13.53
N LEU A 220 17.67 -9.22 -12.60
CA LEU A 220 18.29 -9.20 -11.28
C LEU A 220 17.98 -10.49 -10.51
N ILE A 221 16.71 -10.89 -10.43
CA ILE A 221 16.28 -12.11 -9.74
C ILE A 221 16.97 -13.34 -10.39
N GLY A 222 16.93 -13.46 -11.72
CA GLY A 222 17.54 -14.56 -12.44
C GLY A 222 19.06 -14.64 -12.28
N ALA A 223 19.72 -13.49 -12.33
CA ALA A 223 21.17 -13.41 -12.15
C ALA A 223 21.61 -13.78 -10.72
N VAL A 224 20.87 -13.34 -9.71
CA VAL A 224 21.13 -13.67 -8.30
C VAL A 224 20.85 -15.14 -8.04
N SER A 225 19.70 -15.66 -8.45
CA SER A 225 19.31 -17.05 -8.19
C SER A 225 20.26 -18.07 -8.83
N SER A 226 20.84 -17.73 -10.00
CA SER A 226 21.83 -18.58 -10.66
C SER A 226 23.21 -18.62 -9.97
N ARG A 227 23.46 -17.75 -8.99
CA ARG A 227 24.77 -17.55 -8.34
C ARG A 227 24.75 -17.79 -6.83
N ALA A 228 23.64 -17.51 -6.19
CA ALA A 228 23.48 -17.64 -4.74
C ALA A 228 23.22 -19.09 -4.33
N LYS A 229 23.59 -19.46 -3.10
CA LYS A 229 23.27 -20.77 -2.53
C LYS A 229 21.78 -20.94 -2.27
N LYS A 230 21.15 -19.88 -1.80
CA LYS A 230 19.71 -19.76 -1.51
C LYS A 230 19.25 -18.37 -1.86
N THR A 231 18.05 -18.26 -2.42
CA THR A 231 17.47 -16.98 -2.85
C THR A 231 16.07 -16.81 -2.27
N VAL A 232 15.88 -15.72 -1.55
CA VAL A 232 14.58 -15.23 -1.08
C VAL A 232 14.25 -13.97 -1.87
N VAL A 233 13.04 -13.88 -2.40
CA VAL A 233 12.53 -12.64 -3.01
C VAL A 233 11.49 -12.01 -2.10
N LEU A 234 11.68 -10.74 -1.76
CA LEU A 234 10.69 -9.86 -1.17
C LEU A 234 10.05 -9.06 -2.29
N LEU A 235 8.75 -9.18 -2.46
CA LEU A 235 8.03 -8.54 -3.55
C LEU A 235 7.18 -7.37 -3.01
N GLU A 236 7.58 -6.14 -3.36
CA GLU A 236 6.85 -4.92 -3.05
C GLU A 236 5.95 -4.54 -4.23
N THR A 237 4.64 -4.53 -4.02
CA THR A 237 3.67 -4.30 -5.10
C THR A 237 2.31 -3.89 -4.53
N GLY A 238 1.55 -3.09 -5.25
CA GLY A 238 0.16 -2.75 -4.89
C GLY A 238 -0.86 -3.74 -5.46
N SER A 239 -0.46 -4.60 -6.42
CA SER A 239 -1.36 -5.53 -7.08
C SER A 239 -0.65 -6.79 -7.55
N SER A 240 -1.36 -7.69 -8.23
CA SER A 240 -0.84 -8.99 -8.67
C SER A 240 0.35 -8.87 -9.63
N VAL A 241 1.34 -9.74 -9.46
CA VAL A 241 2.51 -9.87 -10.33
C VAL A 241 2.57 -11.28 -10.91
N ASN A 242 2.84 -11.38 -12.21
CA ASN A 242 3.11 -12.66 -12.85
C ASN A 242 4.55 -13.08 -12.56
N VAL A 243 4.70 -14.09 -11.74
CA VAL A 243 5.99 -14.62 -11.27
C VAL A 243 6.44 -15.88 -12.03
N SER A 244 5.66 -16.35 -13.00
CA SER A 244 5.86 -17.66 -13.66
C SER A 244 7.21 -17.83 -14.35
N SER A 245 7.86 -16.73 -14.79
CA SER A 245 9.13 -16.77 -15.49
C SER A 245 10.33 -17.02 -14.57
N TRP A 246 10.21 -16.82 -13.25
CA TRP A 246 11.33 -16.88 -12.32
C TRP A 246 11.05 -17.60 -10.99
N ILE A 247 9.78 -17.91 -10.69
CA ILE A 247 9.40 -18.53 -9.40
C ILE A 247 10.14 -19.85 -9.14
N ASP A 248 10.39 -20.65 -10.17
CA ASP A 248 11.06 -21.96 -10.04
C ASP A 248 12.55 -21.82 -9.77
N SER A 249 13.15 -20.66 -10.05
CA SER A 249 14.58 -20.41 -9.84
C SER A 249 14.94 -19.94 -8.43
N ILE A 250 13.96 -19.66 -7.56
CA ILE A 250 14.17 -19.12 -6.22
C ILE A 250 13.67 -20.08 -5.15
N ASP A 251 14.17 -19.97 -3.92
CA ASP A 251 13.80 -20.86 -2.80
C ASP A 251 12.61 -20.32 -2.01
N SER A 252 12.39 -19.01 -1.96
CA SER A 252 11.24 -18.42 -1.23
C SER A 252 10.77 -17.12 -1.87
N LEU A 253 9.45 -16.92 -1.85
CA LEU A 253 8.78 -15.70 -2.27
C LEU A 253 7.84 -15.21 -1.19
N LEU A 254 8.11 -14.02 -0.66
CA LEU A 254 7.26 -13.30 0.29
C LEU A 254 6.75 -12.03 -0.35
N VAL A 255 5.44 -11.90 -0.54
CA VAL A 255 4.79 -10.66 -0.96
C VAL A 255 4.59 -9.79 0.27
N VAL A 256 5.16 -8.60 0.24
CA VAL A 256 5.12 -7.66 1.37
C VAL A 256 4.29 -6.41 1.08
N TRP A 257 3.71 -6.32 -0.12
CA TRP A 257 2.89 -5.20 -0.59
C TRP A 257 3.65 -3.88 -0.51
N TYR A 258 2.96 -2.78 -0.15
CA TYR A 258 3.57 -1.53 0.33
C TYR A 258 3.46 -1.53 1.86
N PRO A 259 4.52 -1.93 2.57
CA PRO A 259 4.39 -2.32 3.98
C PRO A 259 4.32 -1.14 4.97
N GLY A 260 4.33 0.11 4.46
CA GLY A 260 4.22 1.31 5.28
C GLY A 260 5.49 1.68 6.06
N CYS A 261 5.36 2.65 6.96
CA CYS A 261 6.51 3.23 7.67
C CYS A 261 7.27 2.25 8.59
N GLU A 262 6.59 1.24 9.11
CA GLU A 262 7.19 0.18 9.96
C GLU A 262 7.50 -1.11 9.17
N GLY A 263 7.40 -1.06 7.84
CA GLY A 263 7.51 -2.21 6.95
C GLY A 263 8.83 -2.96 7.05
N GLY A 264 9.95 -2.27 7.15
CA GLY A 264 11.25 -2.92 7.31
C GLY A 264 11.33 -3.78 8.59
N LYS A 265 10.80 -3.28 9.71
CA LYS A 265 10.75 -4.06 10.97
C LYS A 265 9.86 -5.28 10.84
N ALA A 266 8.69 -5.14 10.20
CA ALA A 266 7.79 -6.25 9.94
C ALA A 266 8.45 -7.32 9.05
N ILE A 267 9.18 -6.89 8.01
CA ILE A 267 9.95 -7.77 7.12
C ILE A 267 11.03 -8.52 7.91
N ALA A 268 11.85 -7.82 8.69
CA ALA A 268 12.92 -8.46 9.47
C ALA A 268 12.35 -9.51 10.44
N ARG A 269 11.31 -9.19 11.20
CA ARG A 269 10.67 -10.14 12.13
C ARG A 269 10.09 -11.36 11.42
N THR A 270 9.52 -11.17 10.25
CA THR A 270 8.99 -12.28 9.43
C THR A 270 10.12 -13.16 8.89
N LEU A 271 11.18 -12.55 8.34
CA LEU A 271 12.32 -13.30 7.80
C LEU A 271 13.01 -14.18 8.87
N PHE A 272 13.12 -13.69 10.10
CA PHE A 272 13.74 -14.43 11.20
C PHE A 272 12.74 -15.26 12.04
N GLY A 273 11.49 -15.36 11.62
CA GLY A 273 10.49 -16.26 12.22
C GLY A 273 9.94 -15.80 13.58
N GLU A 274 10.06 -14.52 13.93
CA GLU A 274 9.36 -13.97 15.11
C GLU A 274 7.85 -13.80 14.83
N VAL A 275 7.50 -13.69 13.56
CA VAL A 275 6.12 -13.60 13.07
C VAL A 275 5.93 -14.59 11.93
N ASN A 276 4.78 -15.27 11.92
CA ASN A 276 4.38 -16.14 10.83
C ASN A 276 3.48 -15.34 9.88
N PRO A 277 3.84 -15.19 8.58
CA PRO A 277 3.01 -14.48 7.62
C PRO A 277 1.66 -15.19 7.46
N SER A 278 0.57 -14.44 7.58
CA SER A 278 -0.78 -14.96 7.58
C SER A 278 -1.72 -14.35 6.54
N GLY A 279 -1.22 -13.43 5.72
CA GLY A 279 -1.95 -12.86 4.59
C GLY A 279 -2.33 -13.93 3.55
N ARG A 280 -3.40 -13.66 2.78
CA ARG A 280 -3.95 -14.59 1.76
C ARG A 280 -4.44 -13.83 0.53
#